data_6e313d29c1e84903909350ea4f80f555
#
_entry.id   6e313d29c1e84903909350ea4f80f555
#
_cell.length_a   1.000
_cell.length_b   1.000
_cell.length_c   1.000
_cell.angle_alpha   90.00
_cell.angle_beta   90.00
_cell.angle_gamma   90.00
#
_symmetry.space_group_name_H-M   'P 1'
#
loop_
_entity.id
_entity.type
_entity.pdbx_description
1 polymer ?
#
loop_
_entity_poly.entity_id
_entity_poly.type
_entity_poly.pdbx_seq_one_letter_code
_entity_poly.pdbx_strand_id
1 'polypeptide(L)'
;MAKNNDNLVWIDMAMTGLDPETCKVLEIATIVTDPQLNVIAEGPVIAVHQSDEMLDGMDEWCTRVHGESGLTQRCRDSEFDEDAAAKQTIAFLAQYVDAGKSPLCGNTIGQDRRFMVKYMPELEAYFHYRNVDVSTIKELVRRWQPEALDGFTKQGTHQALDDIRESIAEMQFYREKVFSI
;
A
#
# COMPACT_ATOMS: atom_id res chain seq x y z
N MET A 1 -2.52 11.57 -18.69
CA MET A 1 -2.06 12.66 -17.83
C MET A 1 -0.56 12.74 -17.80
N ALA A 2 -0.04 13.92 -17.89
CA ALA A 2 1.40 14.10 -17.94
C ALA A 2 2.08 13.69 -16.64
N LYS A 3 3.31 13.22 -16.77
CA LYS A 3 4.19 12.96 -15.65
C LYS A 3 4.42 14.24 -14.85
N ASN A 4 4.38 14.12 -13.53
CA ASN A 4 4.67 15.23 -12.63
C ASN A 4 5.39 14.69 -11.41
N ASN A 5 6.58 15.20 -11.13
CA ASN A 5 7.40 14.70 -10.02
C ASN A 5 6.88 15.08 -8.63
N ASP A 6 5.83 15.91 -8.55
CA ASP A 6 5.12 16.15 -7.29
C ASP A 6 3.95 15.19 -7.08
N ASN A 7 3.66 14.31 -8.03
CA ASN A 7 2.65 13.27 -7.83
C ASN A 7 3.04 12.36 -6.67
N LEU A 8 2.04 11.81 -6.01
CA LEU A 8 2.19 10.93 -4.86
C LEU A 8 1.81 9.50 -5.23
N VAL A 9 2.66 8.56 -4.85
CA VAL A 9 2.41 7.13 -5.10
C VAL A 9 1.96 6.47 -3.80
N TRP A 10 0.77 5.90 -3.85
CA TRP A 10 0.12 5.21 -2.74
C TRP A 10 0.22 3.71 -2.96
N ILE A 11 0.61 2.98 -1.92
CA ILE A 11 0.79 1.53 -1.98
C ILE A 11 0.02 0.85 -0.86
N ASP A 12 -0.47 -0.34 -1.17
CA ASP A 12 -0.89 -1.31 -0.17
C ASP A 12 -0.33 -2.67 -0.54
N MET A 13 0.18 -3.38 0.45
CA MET A 13 0.71 -4.73 0.29
C MET A 13 0.05 -5.65 1.31
N ALA A 14 -0.26 -6.87 0.89
CA ALA A 14 -0.65 -7.93 1.78
C ALA A 14 0.52 -8.88 1.98
N MET A 15 0.69 -9.40 3.19
CA MET A 15 1.78 -10.28 3.55
C MET A 15 1.25 -11.49 4.34
N THR A 16 2.06 -12.54 4.45
CA THR A 16 1.69 -13.74 5.23
C THR A 16 1.75 -13.50 6.73
N GLY A 17 2.29 -12.39 7.17
CA GLY A 17 2.42 -12.01 8.58
C GLY A 17 3.17 -10.70 8.69
N LEU A 18 3.64 -10.37 9.89
CA LEU A 18 4.21 -9.05 10.20
C LEU A 18 5.74 -9.00 10.15
N ASP A 19 6.40 -10.15 10.24
CA ASP A 19 7.87 -10.21 10.33
C ASP A 19 8.48 -10.52 8.96
N PRO A 20 9.20 -9.56 8.33
CA PRO A 20 9.83 -9.80 7.03
C PRO A 20 10.84 -10.94 7.04
N GLU A 21 11.41 -11.31 8.21
CA GLU A 21 12.38 -12.39 8.29
C GLU A 21 11.75 -13.77 8.05
N THR A 22 10.47 -13.92 8.41
CA THR A 22 9.78 -15.22 8.32
C THR A 22 8.57 -15.19 7.39
N CYS A 23 8.11 -14.00 7.00
CA CYS A 23 6.90 -13.82 6.21
C CYS A 23 7.21 -13.31 4.81
N LYS A 24 6.25 -13.47 3.91
CA LYS A 24 6.40 -13.17 2.47
C LYS A 24 5.31 -12.22 2.00
N VAL A 25 5.57 -11.61 0.84
CA VAL A 25 4.60 -10.73 0.17
C VAL A 25 3.57 -11.57 -0.58
N LEU A 26 2.30 -11.22 -0.43
CA LEU A 26 1.19 -11.87 -1.13
C LEU A 26 0.64 -11.02 -2.27
N GLU A 27 0.62 -9.71 -2.12
CA GLU A 27 -0.02 -8.83 -3.11
C GLU A 27 0.56 -7.43 -3.01
N ILE A 28 0.61 -6.75 -4.14
CA ILE A 28 0.94 -5.32 -4.18
C ILE A 28 -0.04 -4.61 -5.12
N ALA A 29 -0.50 -3.44 -4.69
CA ALA A 29 -1.34 -2.55 -5.47
C ALA A 29 -0.87 -1.11 -5.31
N THR A 30 -1.11 -0.28 -6.32
CA THR A 30 -0.68 1.12 -6.31
C THR A 30 -1.77 2.02 -6.90
N ILE A 31 -1.82 3.26 -6.40
CA ILE A 31 -2.61 4.35 -6.98
C ILE A 31 -1.71 5.58 -7.01
N VAL A 32 -1.80 6.35 -8.07
CA VAL A 32 -1.11 7.64 -8.17
C VAL A 32 -2.11 8.77 -8.00
N THR A 33 -1.81 9.72 -7.11
CA THR A 33 -2.58 10.96 -6.99
C THR A 33 -1.71 12.14 -7.39
N ASP A 34 -2.37 13.28 -7.67
CA ASP A 34 -1.67 14.55 -7.73
C ASP A 34 -1.35 15.04 -6.31
N PRO A 35 -0.62 16.17 -6.14
CA PRO A 35 -0.33 16.70 -4.80
C PRO A 35 -1.58 17.07 -4.00
N GLN A 36 -2.71 17.29 -4.67
CA GLN A 36 -3.96 17.68 -4.03
C GLN A 36 -4.81 16.47 -3.62
N LEU A 37 -4.29 15.26 -3.76
CA LEU A 37 -4.93 14.00 -3.42
C LEU A 37 -6.05 13.59 -4.40
N ASN A 38 -6.04 14.11 -5.61
CA ASN A 38 -6.94 13.64 -6.66
C ASN A 38 -6.33 12.42 -7.35
N VAL A 39 -7.10 11.36 -7.49
CA VAL A 39 -6.63 10.13 -8.14
C VAL A 39 -6.39 10.40 -9.63
N ILE A 40 -5.16 10.13 -10.09
CA ILE A 40 -4.77 10.25 -11.49
C ILE A 40 -4.88 8.91 -12.20
N ALA A 41 -4.41 7.84 -11.57
CA ALA A 41 -4.36 6.52 -12.18
C ALA A 41 -4.34 5.43 -11.12
N GLU A 42 -4.97 4.30 -11.45
CA GLU A 42 -4.91 3.09 -10.64
C GLU A 42 -3.95 2.12 -11.32
N GLY A 43 -3.03 1.61 -10.55
CA GLY A 43 -2.02 0.69 -11.05
C GLY A 43 -2.48 -0.76 -11.05
N PRO A 44 -1.60 -1.65 -11.46
CA PRO A 44 -1.91 -3.07 -11.44
C PRO A 44 -2.03 -3.59 -10.01
N VAL A 45 -2.91 -4.56 -9.82
CA VAL A 45 -3.02 -5.34 -8.59
C VAL A 45 -2.39 -6.69 -8.88
N ILE A 46 -1.29 -7.01 -8.23
CA ILE A 46 -0.47 -8.17 -8.57
C ILE A 46 -0.37 -9.10 -7.39
N ALA A 47 -0.93 -10.31 -7.53
CA ALA A 47 -0.73 -11.39 -6.58
C ALA A 47 0.63 -12.02 -6.85
N VAL A 48 1.41 -12.22 -5.78
CA VAL A 48 2.74 -12.81 -5.86
C VAL A 48 2.64 -14.30 -5.54
N HIS A 49 3.22 -15.13 -6.37
CA HIS A 49 3.20 -16.57 -6.15
C HIS A 49 3.93 -16.92 -4.85
N GLN A 50 3.30 -17.75 -4.04
CA GLN A 50 3.92 -18.35 -2.86
C GLN A 50 3.62 -19.84 -2.86
N SER A 51 4.52 -20.61 -2.21
CA SER A 51 4.38 -22.05 -2.11
C SER A 51 3.19 -22.44 -1.22
N ASP A 52 2.67 -23.64 -1.42
CA ASP A 52 1.63 -24.19 -0.54
C ASP A 52 2.08 -24.22 0.92
N GLU A 53 3.34 -24.57 1.16
CA GLU A 53 3.91 -24.58 2.51
C GLU A 53 3.82 -23.20 3.16
N MET A 54 4.18 -22.14 2.44
CA MET A 54 4.10 -20.78 2.96
C MET A 54 2.66 -20.35 3.23
N LEU A 55 1.77 -20.64 2.29
CA LEU A 55 0.36 -20.26 2.43
C LEU A 55 -0.35 -21.04 3.54
N ASP A 56 -0.06 -22.33 3.66
CA ASP A 56 -0.66 -23.19 4.68
C ASP A 56 -0.10 -22.88 6.08
N GLY A 57 1.07 -22.26 6.15
CA GLY A 57 1.72 -21.88 7.40
C GLY A 57 1.30 -20.54 7.98
N MET A 58 0.40 -19.80 7.33
CA MET A 58 -0.08 -18.51 7.86
C MET A 58 -0.83 -18.71 9.18
N ASP A 59 -0.82 -17.66 10.03
CA ASP A 59 -1.59 -17.66 11.26
C ASP A 59 -3.10 -17.70 10.95
N GLU A 60 -3.89 -17.87 12.01
CA GLU A 60 -5.35 -18.00 11.88
C GLU A 60 -6.00 -16.78 11.22
N TRP A 61 -5.57 -15.57 11.60
CA TRP A 61 -6.12 -14.34 11.06
C TRP A 61 -5.82 -14.21 9.55
N CYS A 62 -4.57 -14.38 9.16
CA CYS A 62 -4.17 -14.31 7.75
C CYS A 62 -4.83 -15.39 6.91
N THR A 63 -4.90 -16.63 7.44
CA THR A 63 -5.56 -17.74 6.76
C THR A 63 -7.02 -17.40 6.47
N ARG A 64 -7.74 -16.87 7.45
CA ARG A 64 -9.13 -16.51 7.29
C ARG A 64 -9.32 -15.33 6.34
N VAL A 65 -8.63 -14.23 6.58
CA VAL A 65 -8.84 -12.98 5.81
C VAL A 65 -8.44 -13.19 4.35
N HIS A 66 -7.29 -13.78 4.10
CA HIS A 66 -6.81 -13.96 2.73
C HIS A 66 -7.54 -15.08 2.01
N GLY A 67 -8.04 -16.06 2.75
CA GLY A 67 -8.91 -17.11 2.20
C GLY A 67 -10.25 -16.55 1.75
N GLU A 68 -10.90 -15.76 2.60
CA GLU A 68 -12.21 -15.16 2.32
C GLU A 68 -12.16 -14.17 1.16
N SER A 69 -11.08 -13.40 1.06
CA SER A 69 -10.91 -12.42 -0.04
C SER A 69 -10.53 -13.07 -1.37
N GLY A 70 -10.15 -14.35 -1.36
CA GLY A 70 -9.67 -15.05 -2.55
C GLY A 70 -8.19 -14.84 -2.83
N LEU A 71 -7.48 -14.07 -2.02
CA LEU A 71 -6.08 -13.76 -2.26
C LEU A 71 -5.20 -15.01 -2.19
N THR A 72 -5.42 -15.88 -1.22
CA THR A 72 -4.64 -17.11 -1.07
C THR A 72 -4.63 -17.93 -2.35
N GLN A 73 -5.80 -18.12 -2.98
CA GLN A 73 -5.89 -18.86 -4.23
C GLN A 73 -5.21 -18.11 -5.38
N ARG A 74 -5.36 -16.79 -5.43
CA ARG A 74 -4.68 -16.00 -6.47
C ARG A 74 -3.16 -16.09 -6.36
N CYS A 75 -2.63 -16.19 -5.15
CA CYS A 75 -1.19 -16.38 -4.93
C CYS A 75 -0.73 -17.78 -5.36
N ARG A 76 -1.55 -18.83 -5.14
CA ARG A 76 -1.23 -20.16 -5.64
C ARG A 76 -1.14 -20.21 -7.14
N ASP A 77 -2.06 -19.53 -7.81
CA ASP A 77 -2.21 -19.56 -9.26
C ASP A 77 -1.33 -18.55 -9.99
N SER A 78 -0.76 -17.59 -9.26
CA SER A 78 0.02 -16.51 -9.86
C SER A 78 1.31 -17.03 -10.50
N GLU A 79 1.66 -16.41 -11.63
CA GLU A 79 2.93 -16.64 -12.33
C GLU A 79 3.98 -15.57 -12.00
N PHE A 80 3.60 -14.56 -11.16
CA PHE A 80 4.51 -13.47 -10.79
C PHE A 80 5.27 -13.81 -9.51
N ASP A 81 6.59 -13.70 -9.56
CA ASP A 81 7.39 -13.64 -8.34
C ASP A 81 7.52 -12.19 -7.87
N GLU A 82 8.23 -11.96 -6.78
CA GLU A 82 8.44 -10.62 -6.23
C GLU A 82 9.13 -9.69 -7.22
N ASP A 83 10.13 -10.20 -7.94
CA ASP A 83 10.88 -9.41 -8.91
C ASP A 83 10.00 -8.98 -10.09
N ALA A 84 9.21 -9.90 -10.62
CA ALA A 84 8.28 -9.59 -11.73
C ALA A 84 7.22 -8.58 -11.29
N ALA A 85 6.69 -8.73 -10.08
CA ALA A 85 5.72 -7.80 -9.53
C ALA A 85 6.33 -6.41 -9.36
N ALA A 86 7.56 -6.33 -8.86
CA ALA A 86 8.28 -5.07 -8.71
C ALA A 86 8.50 -4.38 -10.05
N LYS A 87 8.95 -5.12 -11.05
CA LYS A 87 9.20 -4.56 -12.40
C LYS A 87 7.93 -4.04 -13.06
N GLN A 88 6.85 -4.79 -12.94
CA GLN A 88 5.57 -4.36 -13.52
C GLN A 88 5.03 -3.10 -12.83
N THR A 89 5.17 -3.02 -11.52
CA THR A 89 4.78 -1.85 -10.75
C THR A 89 5.62 -0.64 -11.16
N ILE A 90 6.94 -0.79 -11.28
CA ILE A 90 7.83 0.31 -11.71
C ILE A 90 7.44 0.79 -13.10
N ALA A 91 7.16 -0.12 -14.03
CA ALA A 91 6.76 0.26 -15.40
C ALA A 91 5.49 1.13 -15.40
N PHE A 92 4.53 0.82 -14.51
CA PHE A 92 3.37 1.67 -14.33
C PHE A 92 3.74 3.03 -13.76
N LEU A 93 4.51 3.06 -12.67
CA LEU A 93 4.85 4.31 -11.97
C LEU A 93 5.66 5.27 -12.83
N ALA A 94 6.53 4.74 -13.70
CA ALA A 94 7.40 5.55 -14.55
C ALA A 94 6.61 6.47 -15.51
N GLN A 95 5.35 6.16 -15.76
CA GLN A 95 4.48 7.01 -16.58
C GLN A 95 4.05 8.27 -15.86
N TYR A 96 4.15 8.31 -14.53
CA TYR A 96 3.57 9.39 -13.70
C TYR A 96 4.59 10.11 -12.84
N VAL A 97 5.71 9.50 -12.53
CA VAL A 97 6.73 10.08 -11.64
C VAL A 97 8.09 9.43 -11.92
N ASP A 98 9.16 10.24 -11.85
CA ASP A 98 10.53 9.73 -12.00
C ASP A 98 10.99 9.03 -10.72
N ALA A 99 12.01 8.18 -10.87
CA ALA A 99 12.63 7.50 -9.74
C ALA A 99 13.14 8.49 -8.70
N GLY A 100 12.99 8.15 -7.44
CA GLY A 100 13.49 8.93 -6.31
C GLY A 100 12.69 10.18 -5.97
N LYS A 101 11.55 10.41 -6.60
CA LYS A 101 10.80 11.65 -6.40
C LYS A 101 9.63 11.51 -5.43
N SER A 102 8.82 10.47 -5.56
CA SER A 102 7.67 10.31 -4.68
C SER A 102 8.06 9.70 -3.35
N PRO A 103 7.58 10.24 -2.22
CA PRO A 103 7.60 9.49 -0.97
C PRO A 103 6.69 8.26 -1.11
N LEU A 104 6.87 7.31 -0.22
CA LEU A 104 6.00 6.14 -0.14
C LEU A 104 4.79 6.52 0.72
N CYS A 105 3.57 6.44 0.14
CA CYS A 105 2.35 6.92 0.80
C CYS A 105 1.42 5.76 1.17
N GLY A 106 0.81 5.83 2.35
CA GLY A 106 -0.16 4.85 2.81
C GLY A 106 -0.37 4.89 4.31
N ASN A 107 -1.11 3.92 4.84
CA ASN A 107 -1.29 3.73 6.28
C ASN A 107 -0.24 2.76 6.82
N THR A 108 0.46 3.16 7.87
CA THR A 108 1.50 2.34 8.52
C THR A 108 2.50 1.83 7.48
N ILE A 109 2.84 2.69 6.56
CA ILE A 109 3.54 2.34 5.33
C ILE A 109 4.99 1.89 5.56
N GLY A 110 5.54 2.20 6.72
CA GLY A 110 6.86 1.70 7.10
C GLY A 110 6.90 0.18 7.17
N GLN A 111 5.79 -0.46 7.52
CA GLN A 111 5.69 -1.91 7.54
C GLN A 111 5.81 -2.48 6.13
N ASP A 112 5.12 -1.89 5.16
CA ASP A 112 5.24 -2.29 3.76
C ASP A 112 6.66 -2.07 3.25
N ARG A 113 7.27 -0.94 3.60
CA ARG A 113 8.64 -0.64 3.18
C ARG A 113 9.64 -1.69 3.67
N ARG A 114 9.47 -2.22 4.87
CA ARG A 114 10.35 -3.27 5.40
C ARG A 114 10.34 -4.51 4.49
N PHE A 115 9.16 -4.91 4.02
CA PHE A 115 9.02 -6.03 3.09
C PHE A 115 9.61 -5.70 1.72
N MET A 116 9.41 -4.46 1.25
CA MET A 116 9.97 -4.02 -0.03
C MET A 116 11.50 -4.04 -0.02
N VAL A 117 12.12 -3.58 1.06
CA VAL A 117 13.58 -3.60 1.20
C VAL A 117 14.10 -5.03 1.04
N LYS A 118 13.42 -5.99 1.63
CA LYS A 118 13.88 -7.38 1.62
C LYS A 118 13.55 -8.11 0.31
N TYR A 119 12.34 -7.95 -0.21
CA TYR A 119 11.85 -8.77 -1.31
C TYR A 119 11.71 -8.05 -2.63
N MET A 120 11.63 -6.73 -2.62
CA MET A 120 11.48 -5.89 -3.81
C MET A 120 12.40 -4.67 -3.75
N PRO A 121 13.73 -4.89 -3.60
CA PRO A 121 14.65 -3.76 -3.39
C PRO A 121 14.68 -2.78 -4.56
N GLU A 122 14.47 -3.24 -5.78
CA GLU A 122 14.41 -2.38 -6.95
C GLU A 122 13.22 -1.41 -6.88
N LEU A 123 12.07 -1.92 -6.44
CA LEU A 123 10.88 -1.08 -6.26
C LEU A 123 11.07 -0.10 -5.11
N GLU A 124 11.62 -0.58 -3.99
CA GLU A 124 11.88 0.29 -2.84
C GLU A 124 12.80 1.45 -3.24
N ALA A 125 13.84 1.18 -4.02
CA ALA A 125 14.77 2.20 -4.50
C ALA A 125 14.13 3.19 -5.48
N TYR A 126 12.98 2.85 -6.05
CA TYR A 126 12.26 3.76 -6.94
C TYR A 126 11.63 4.93 -6.18
N PHE A 127 11.40 4.79 -4.88
CA PHE A 127 10.81 5.82 -4.03
C PHE A 127 11.87 6.71 -3.40
N HIS A 128 11.47 7.91 -3.05
CA HIS A 128 12.23 8.75 -2.13
C HIS A 128 12.26 8.05 -0.76
N TYR A 129 13.27 8.30 0.05
CA TYR A 129 13.42 7.64 1.36
C TYR A 129 12.37 8.11 2.40
N ARG A 130 11.64 9.19 2.13
CA ARG A 130 10.58 9.67 3.04
C ARG A 130 9.28 8.93 2.81
N ASN A 131 8.46 8.91 3.87
CA ASN A 131 7.11 8.37 3.84
C ASN A 131 6.09 9.48 4.06
N VAL A 132 4.92 9.35 3.42
CA VAL A 132 3.71 10.05 3.82
C VAL A 132 2.83 8.99 4.48
N ASP A 133 2.86 8.95 5.80
CA ASP A 133 2.14 7.92 6.55
C ASP A 133 0.90 8.53 7.20
N VAL A 134 -0.27 8.16 6.67
CA VAL A 134 -1.57 8.64 7.15
C VAL A 134 -1.77 8.24 8.61
N SER A 135 -1.25 7.09 9.01
CA SER A 135 -1.35 6.62 10.40
C SER A 135 -0.60 7.54 11.37
N THR A 136 0.48 8.19 10.91
CA THR A 136 1.19 9.19 11.71
C THR A 136 0.25 10.36 12.04
N ILE A 137 -0.48 10.85 11.04
CA ILE A 137 -1.44 11.94 11.25
C ILE A 137 -2.54 11.49 12.19
N LYS A 138 -3.06 10.28 12.00
CA LYS A 138 -4.08 9.71 12.87
C LYS A 138 -3.61 9.65 14.32
N GLU A 139 -2.35 9.26 14.57
CA GLU A 139 -1.81 9.21 15.93
C GLU A 139 -1.81 10.59 16.60
N LEU A 140 -1.51 11.63 15.83
CA LEU A 140 -1.53 13.00 16.34
C LEU A 140 -2.96 13.52 16.54
N VAL A 141 -3.86 13.23 15.59
CA VAL A 141 -5.27 13.60 15.71
C VAL A 141 -5.90 12.94 16.94
N ARG A 142 -5.60 11.68 17.19
CA ARG A 142 -6.11 10.97 18.36
C ARG A 142 -5.71 11.65 19.66
N ARG A 143 -4.53 12.24 19.71
CA ARG A 143 -3.99 12.90 20.92
C ARG A 143 -4.42 14.36 21.04
N TRP A 144 -4.47 15.07 19.91
CA TRP A 144 -4.66 16.52 19.93
C TRP A 144 -6.08 16.97 19.62
N GLN A 145 -6.82 16.15 18.86
CA GLN A 145 -8.18 16.49 18.41
C GLN A 145 -9.01 15.21 18.22
N PRO A 146 -9.17 14.40 19.30
CA PRO A 146 -9.78 13.08 19.16
C PRO A 146 -11.19 13.08 18.60
N GLU A 147 -11.96 14.16 18.84
CA GLU A 147 -13.32 14.28 18.32
C GLU A 147 -13.39 14.33 16.80
N ALA A 148 -12.30 14.71 16.12
CA ALA A 148 -12.26 14.72 14.67
C ALA A 148 -12.35 13.31 14.08
N LEU A 149 -11.90 12.29 14.82
CA LEU A 149 -11.95 10.91 14.35
C LEU A 149 -13.35 10.37 14.15
N ASP A 150 -14.34 10.94 14.85
CA ASP A 150 -15.74 10.51 14.74
C ASP A 150 -16.34 10.78 13.37
N GLY A 151 -15.73 11.67 12.60
CA GLY A 151 -16.21 12.06 11.27
C GLY A 151 -15.77 11.16 10.14
N PHE A 152 -14.95 10.14 10.40
CA PHE A 152 -14.43 9.28 9.34
C PHE A 152 -14.47 7.81 9.76
N THR A 153 -15.02 6.96 8.88
CA THR A 153 -15.11 5.51 9.11
C THR A 153 -14.63 4.77 7.89
N LYS A 154 -13.80 3.74 8.09
CA LYS A 154 -13.32 2.86 7.02
C LYS A 154 -14.19 1.62 6.93
N GLN A 155 -14.41 1.13 5.70
CA GLN A 155 -15.14 -0.11 5.46
C GLN A 155 -14.30 -1.35 5.80
N GLY A 156 -12.99 -1.27 5.60
CA GLY A 156 -12.08 -2.36 5.94
C GLY A 156 -12.32 -3.63 5.11
N THR A 157 -12.52 -3.48 3.80
CA THR A 157 -12.85 -4.61 2.92
C THR A 157 -11.70 -5.59 2.73
N HIS A 158 -10.47 -5.19 3.05
CA HIS A 158 -9.24 -5.94 2.81
C HIS A 158 -8.99 -6.25 1.32
N GLN A 159 -9.62 -5.49 0.42
CA GLN A 159 -9.30 -5.48 -1.00
C GLN A 159 -8.28 -4.36 -1.24
N ALA A 160 -7.17 -4.68 -1.90
CA ALA A 160 -6.02 -3.78 -1.95
C ALA A 160 -6.34 -2.37 -2.48
N LEU A 161 -7.04 -2.26 -3.61
CA LEU A 161 -7.37 -0.94 -4.15
C LEU A 161 -8.35 -0.18 -3.25
N ASP A 162 -9.31 -0.88 -2.64
CA ASP A 162 -10.25 -0.24 -1.72
C ASP A 162 -9.52 0.30 -0.49
N ASP A 163 -8.56 -0.46 0.04
CA ASP A 163 -7.76 -0.04 1.19
C ASP A 163 -6.93 1.20 0.85
N ILE A 164 -6.36 1.25 -0.35
CA ILE A 164 -5.63 2.44 -0.80
C ILE A 164 -6.57 3.64 -0.93
N ARG A 165 -7.74 3.44 -1.56
CA ARG A 165 -8.73 4.52 -1.71
C ARG A 165 -9.16 5.06 -0.35
N GLU A 166 -9.33 4.18 0.63
CA GLU A 166 -9.67 4.59 2.00
C GLU A 166 -8.54 5.38 2.65
N SER A 167 -7.27 5.01 2.42
CA SER A 167 -6.13 5.76 2.93
C SER A 167 -6.08 7.18 2.34
N ILE A 168 -6.33 7.29 1.04
CA ILE A 168 -6.39 8.60 0.36
C ILE A 168 -7.56 9.42 0.93
N ALA A 169 -8.73 8.83 1.07
CA ALA A 169 -9.91 9.49 1.62
C ALA A 169 -9.68 9.93 3.07
N GLU A 170 -9.01 9.12 3.85
CA GLU A 170 -8.64 9.47 5.23
C GLU A 170 -7.73 10.69 5.25
N MET A 171 -6.74 10.75 4.38
CA MET A 171 -5.85 11.90 4.30
C MET A 171 -6.57 13.16 3.81
N GLN A 172 -7.48 13.01 2.83
CA GLN A 172 -8.34 14.12 2.38
C GLN A 172 -9.18 14.64 3.53
N PHE A 173 -9.73 13.74 4.34
CA PHE A 173 -10.51 14.10 5.52
C PHE A 173 -9.68 14.91 6.52
N TYR A 174 -8.46 14.46 6.83
CA TYR A 174 -7.58 15.21 7.76
C TYR A 174 -7.18 16.56 7.19
N ARG A 175 -6.94 16.63 5.88
CA ARG A 175 -6.63 17.90 5.24
C ARG A 175 -7.74 18.92 5.45
N GLU A 176 -8.97 18.51 5.24
CA GLU A 176 -10.14 19.38 5.36
C GLU A 176 -10.46 19.72 6.82
N LYS A 177 -10.51 18.72 7.69
CA LYS A 177 -11.04 18.87 9.05
C LYS A 177 -9.99 19.21 10.09
N VAL A 178 -8.74 18.80 9.88
CA VAL A 178 -7.66 19.01 10.86
C VAL A 178 -6.72 20.12 10.43
N PHE A 179 -6.24 20.05 9.19
CA PHE A 179 -5.34 21.08 8.64
C PHE A 179 -6.10 22.33 8.19
N SER A 180 -7.37 22.19 7.84
CA SER A 180 -8.24 23.30 7.38
C SER A 180 -7.75 23.97 6.10
N ILE A 181 -7.21 23.19 5.20
CA ILE A 181 -6.69 23.69 3.90
C ILE A 181 -7.15 22.86 2.70
#